data_d772589a3b53c8c5e0937a057ce6369a
#
_entry.id   d772589a3b53c8c5e0937a057ce6369a
#
_cell.length_a   1.000
_cell.length_b   1.000
_cell.length_c   1.000
_cell.angle_alpha   90.00
_cell.angle_beta   90.00
_cell.angle_gamma   90.00
#
_symmetry.space_group_name_H-M   'P 1'
#
loop_
_entity.id
_entity.type
_entity.pdbx_description
1 polymer ?
#
loop_
_entity_poly.entity_id
_entity_poly.type
_entity_poly.pdbx_seq_one_letter_code
_entity_poly.pdbx_strand_id
1 'polypeptide(L)'
;MTSRWSGVAVSSVTLLLATVVLAGTSVSAGPSGQAAADPVTTPTPVVTPTPTPTVRAPSLADYAEARSLTGTELAELLALVGFQGRAHATAWKLVMRESTGNPLAHNDNAATADNSYGLFQINMRGYLGTARRDQFNLESNSQLLDPVLNAQTAFVLSSRGRDFGAWGLGPNAYRTGAGYDTLRKWSDDYPGEPTLTRKTR
;
A
#
# COMPACT_ATOMS: atom_id res chain seq x y z
N MET A 1 11.94 35.14 25.44
CA MET A 1 12.48 33.76 25.39
C MET A 1 12.26 33.26 23.97
N THR A 2 13.31 33.34 23.16
CA THR A 2 13.27 33.01 21.71
C THR A 2 13.70 31.58 21.52
N SER A 3 12.79 30.73 21.13
CA SER A 3 13.08 29.32 20.78
C SER A 3 13.48 29.25 19.30
N ARG A 4 14.73 28.91 19.06
CA ARG A 4 15.31 28.65 17.73
C ARG A 4 14.87 27.25 17.25
N TRP A 5 14.20 27.20 16.11
CA TRP A 5 13.98 25.94 15.39
C TRP A 5 15.12 25.74 14.39
N SER A 6 15.89 24.68 14.59
CA SER A 6 16.95 24.26 13.67
C SER A 6 16.35 23.47 12.53
N GLY A 7 16.59 23.93 11.30
CA GLY A 7 16.16 23.26 10.08
C GLY A 7 16.88 21.91 9.90
N VAL A 8 16.13 20.91 9.55
CA VAL A 8 16.63 19.60 9.13
C VAL A 8 16.81 19.62 7.62
N ALA A 9 18.04 19.48 7.17
CA ALA A 9 18.40 19.41 5.76
C ALA A 9 17.89 18.10 5.13
N VAL A 10 17.21 18.23 3.99
CA VAL A 10 16.81 17.11 3.15
C VAL A 10 18.00 16.73 2.26
N SER A 11 18.64 15.60 2.54
CA SER A 11 19.68 15.03 1.68
C SER A 11 19.04 14.34 0.47
N SER A 12 19.33 14.90 -0.71
CA SER A 12 19.00 14.28 -1.99
C SER A 12 19.94 13.08 -2.24
N VAL A 13 19.39 11.89 -2.38
CA VAL A 13 20.14 10.70 -2.81
C VAL A 13 20.08 10.62 -4.33
N THR A 14 21.22 10.90 -4.95
CA THR A 14 21.44 10.73 -6.40
C THR A 14 21.68 9.25 -6.69
N LEU A 15 20.82 8.64 -7.51
CA LEU A 15 20.95 7.25 -7.95
C LEU A 15 21.80 7.19 -9.22
N LEU A 16 23.00 6.60 -9.12
CA LEU A 16 23.89 6.30 -10.26
C LEU A 16 23.38 5.05 -11.00
N LEU A 17 23.05 5.21 -12.29
CA LEU A 17 22.82 4.07 -13.19
C LEU A 17 24.18 3.58 -13.72
N ALA A 18 24.52 2.32 -13.47
CA ALA A 18 25.61 1.61 -14.13
C ALA A 18 25.03 0.73 -15.23
N THR A 19 25.34 1.05 -16.47
CA THR A 19 25.08 0.24 -17.66
C THR A 19 26.21 -0.78 -17.85
N VAL A 20 25.89 -2.07 -17.83
CA VAL A 20 26.81 -3.14 -18.25
C VAL A 20 26.39 -3.64 -19.62
N VAL A 21 27.25 -3.45 -20.61
CA VAL A 21 27.15 -4.01 -21.94
C VAL A 21 28.00 -5.31 -21.97
N LEU A 22 27.40 -6.44 -22.26
CA LEU A 22 28.11 -7.67 -22.59
C LEU A 22 27.93 -7.97 -24.07
N ALA A 23 29.03 -7.90 -24.78
CA ALA A 23 29.18 -8.41 -26.14
C ALA A 23 29.46 -9.91 -26.08
N GLY A 24 28.71 -10.71 -26.81
CA GLY A 24 28.93 -12.13 -26.98
C GLY A 24 29.31 -12.43 -28.42
N THR A 25 30.47 -13.03 -28.59
CA THR A 25 31.10 -13.42 -29.85
C THR A 25 30.57 -14.74 -30.40
N SER A 26 30.36 -14.76 -31.69
CA SER A 26 30.11 -15.91 -32.55
C SER A 26 31.39 -16.68 -32.90
N VAL A 27 31.30 -17.96 -33.15
CA VAL A 27 32.20 -18.82 -34.00
C VAL A 27 31.55 -20.20 -34.04
N SER A 28 31.53 -21.02 -35.07
CA SER A 28 32.12 -21.18 -36.35
C SER A 28 31.59 -22.45 -36.99
N ALA A 29 31.70 -22.55 -38.27
CA ALA A 29 31.14 -23.55 -39.15
C ALA A 29 31.88 -24.91 -39.20
N GLY A 30 31.13 -25.99 -39.53
CA GLY A 30 31.34 -27.03 -40.51
C GLY A 30 31.95 -28.36 -40.02
N PRO A 31 31.95 -29.47 -40.74
CA PRO A 31 31.47 -29.66 -42.09
C PRO A 31 30.50 -30.85 -42.32
N SER A 32 30.09 -30.97 -43.55
CA SER A 32 29.28 -31.98 -44.23
C SER A 32 29.50 -33.46 -43.88
N GLY A 33 28.38 -34.19 -43.70
CA GLY A 33 28.30 -35.64 -43.70
C GLY A 33 26.98 -36.10 -44.33
N GLN A 34 27.07 -36.98 -45.24
CA GLN A 34 26.14 -37.45 -46.27
C GLN A 34 24.91 -38.22 -45.75
N ALA A 35 23.87 -38.12 -46.48
CA ALA A 35 22.55 -38.72 -46.41
C ALA A 35 22.43 -40.19 -46.02
N ALA A 36 21.43 -40.45 -45.20
CA ALA A 36 20.61 -41.66 -45.20
C ALA A 36 19.14 -41.24 -45.12
N ALA A 37 18.30 -41.74 -45.99
CA ALA A 37 16.88 -41.46 -46.01
C ALA A 37 16.17 -42.21 -44.89
N ASP A 38 15.66 -41.53 -43.90
CA ASP A 38 14.83 -42.10 -42.85
C ASP A 38 13.33 -41.95 -43.17
N PRO A 39 12.48 -42.81 -42.59
CA PRO A 39 11.05 -42.88 -42.91
C PRO A 39 10.32 -41.64 -42.45
N VAL A 40 9.41 -41.17 -43.29
CA VAL A 40 8.48 -40.05 -43.01
C VAL A 40 7.67 -40.33 -41.75
N THR A 41 8.10 -39.76 -40.65
CA THR A 41 7.28 -39.65 -39.42
C THR A 41 6.38 -38.45 -39.53
N THR A 42 5.09 -38.70 -39.51
CA THR A 42 4.06 -37.65 -39.48
C THR A 42 4.29 -36.77 -38.26
N PRO A 43 4.41 -35.44 -38.38
CA PRO A 43 4.64 -34.57 -37.22
C PRO A 43 3.42 -34.60 -36.31
N THR A 44 3.64 -35.03 -35.07
CA THR A 44 2.65 -34.86 -33.98
C THR A 44 2.40 -33.36 -33.79
N PRO A 45 1.14 -32.90 -33.69
CA PRO A 45 0.88 -31.49 -33.50
C PRO A 45 1.52 -31.02 -32.18
N VAL A 46 2.46 -30.10 -32.30
CA VAL A 46 3.05 -29.39 -31.15
C VAL A 46 1.98 -28.51 -30.56
N VAL A 47 1.44 -28.93 -29.43
CA VAL A 47 0.51 -28.08 -28.64
C VAL A 47 1.33 -26.92 -28.06
N THR A 48 1.25 -25.76 -28.69
CA THR A 48 1.84 -24.54 -28.13
C THR A 48 1.17 -24.26 -26.78
N PRO A 49 1.92 -24.21 -25.65
CA PRO A 49 1.33 -23.92 -24.37
C PRO A 49 0.70 -22.51 -24.42
N THR A 50 -0.59 -22.43 -24.10
CA THR A 50 -1.28 -21.15 -23.94
C THR A 50 -0.55 -20.37 -22.86
N PRO A 51 -0.12 -19.11 -23.11
CA PRO A 51 0.58 -18.33 -22.10
C PRO A 51 -0.29 -18.18 -20.86
N THR A 52 0.21 -18.63 -19.72
CA THR A 52 -0.43 -18.41 -18.44
C THR A 52 -0.54 -16.90 -18.21
N PRO A 53 -1.73 -16.34 -17.90
CA PRO A 53 -1.87 -14.92 -17.67
C PRO A 53 -0.93 -14.51 -16.53
N THR A 54 0.01 -13.63 -16.81
CA THR A 54 0.89 -13.04 -15.79
C THR A 54 0.05 -12.07 -14.96
N VAL A 55 -0.34 -12.47 -13.76
CA VAL A 55 -1.01 -11.58 -12.81
C VAL A 55 -0.04 -10.47 -12.43
N ARG A 56 -0.39 -9.23 -12.77
CA ARG A 56 0.40 -8.06 -12.40
C ARG A 56 0.33 -7.86 -10.89
N ALA A 57 1.47 -7.58 -10.24
CA ALA A 57 1.48 -7.19 -8.84
C ALA A 57 0.65 -5.90 -8.61
N PRO A 58 -0.15 -5.82 -7.53
CA PRO A 58 -0.95 -4.64 -7.23
C PRO A 58 -0.07 -3.40 -7.02
N SER A 59 -0.61 -2.22 -7.34
CA SER A 59 0.04 -0.93 -7.19
C SER A 59 -0.94 0.08 -6.56
N LEU A 60 -0.44 1.19 -6.04
CA LEU A 60 -1.30 2.23 -5.47
C LEU A 60 -2.33 2.76 -6.47
N ALA A 61 -2.02 2.78 -7.78
CA ALA A 61 -2.95 3.23 -8.81
C ALA A 61 -4.21 2.35 -8.91
N ASP A 62 -4.16 1.12 -8.48
CA ASP A 62 -5.31 0.20 -8.52
C ASP A 62 -6.37 0.57 -7.45
N TYR A 63 -6.01 1.43 -6.51
CA TYR A 63 -6.86 1.87 -5.39
C TYR A 63 -7.21 3.36 -5.46
N ALA A 64 -6.85 4.05 -6.54
CA ALA A 64 -7.10 5.50 -6.69
C ALA A 64 -8.59 5.84 -6.89
N GLU A 65 -9.43 4.86 -7.20
CA GLU A 65 -10.88 5.08 -7.30
C GLU A 65 -11.55 5.04 -5.94
N ALA A 66 -12.40 6.04 -5.66
CA ALA A 66 -13.15 6.16 -4.42
C ALA A 66 -14.35 5.20 -4.39
N ARG A 67 -14.11 3.93 -4.17
CA ARG A 67 -15.09 2.84 -3.98
C ARG A 67 -14.80 2.07 -2.71
N SER A 68 -15.80 1.42 -2.16
CA SER A 68 -15.57 0.52 -1.01
C SER A 68 -14.58 -0.58 -1.37
N LEU A 69 -13.63 -0.79 -0.47
CA LEU A 69 -12.60 -1.81 -0.60
C LEU A 69 -13.05 -3.09 0.12
N THR A 70 -12.81 -4.23 -0.53
CA THR A 70 -12.89 -5.53 0.16
C THR A 70 -11.80 -5.64 1.23
N GLY A 71 -11.95 -6.57 2.17
CA GLY A 71 -10.94 -6.80 3.20
C GLY A 71 -9.54 -7.11 2.63
N THR A 72 -9.49 -7.85 1.51
CA THR A 72 -8.23 -8.17 0.82
C THR A 72 -7.63 -6.95 0.13
N GLU A 73 -8.42 -6.18 -0.62
CA GLU A 73 -7.96 -4.94 -1.26
C GLU A 73 -7.45 -3.91 -0.23
N LEU A 74 -8.14 -3.79 0.90
CA LEU A 74 -7.69 -2.95 2.01
C LEU A 74 -6.33 -3.44 2.55
N ALA A 75 -6.15 -4.74 2.75
CA ALA A 75 -4.88 -5.29 3.20
C ALA A 75 -3.75 -4.99 2.21
N GLU A 76 -3.99 -5.15 0.91
CA GLU A 76 -3.02 -4.82 -0.14
C GLU A 76 -2.67 -3.33 -0.15
N LEU A 77 -3.66 -2.44 -0.09
CA LEU A 77 -3.43 -1.00 -0.01
C LEU A 77 -2.56 -0.62 1.19
N LEU A 78 -2.87 -1.16 2.37
CA LEU A 78 -2.12 -0.86 3.59
C LEU A 78 -0.65 -1.34 3.50
N ALA A 79 -0.43 -2.52 2.91
CA ALA A 79 0.92 -3.03 2.68
C ALA A 79 1.70 -2.17 1.67
N LEU A 80 1.05 -1.73 0.58
CA LEU A 80 1.63 -0.83 -0.42
C LEU A 80 2.00 0.54 0.16
N VAL A 81 1.21 1.05 1.10
CA VAL A 81 1.48 2.31 1.82
C VAL A 81 2.64 2.15 2.79
N GLY A 82 2.90 0.94 3.29
CA GLY A 82 4.05 0.65 4.15
C GLY A 82 3.72 0.16 5.56
N PHE A 83 2.46 -0.09 5.89
CA PHE A 83 2.13 -0.77 7.13
C PHE A 83 2.61 -2.22 7.07
N GLN A 84 3.21 -2.72 8.14
CA GLN A 84 3.78 -4.07 8.19
C GLN A 84 3.50 -4.75 9.54
N GLY A 85 3.45 -6.07 9.56
CA GLY A 85 3.32 -6.90 10.75
C GLY A 85 2.13 -6.50 11.63
N ARG A 86 2.38 -6.26 12.91
CA ARG A 86 1.32 -5.87 13.86
C ARG A 86 0.66 -4.53 13.50
N ALA A 87 1.43 -3.59 12.95
CA ALA A 87 0.90 -2.30 12.52
C ALA A 87 -0.09 -2.46 11.37
N HIS A 88 0.19 -3.37 10.43
CA HIS A 88 -0.71 -3.70 9.34
C HIS A 88 -2.03 -4.27 9.85
N ALA A 89 -1.99 -5.27 10.71
CA ALA A 89 -3.19 -5.87 11.31
C ALA A 89 -3.99 -4.83 12.13
N THR A 90 -3.31 -3.94 12.86
CA THR A 90 -3.98 -2.88 13.63
C THR A 90 -4.63 -1.85 12.70
N ALA A 91 -3.93 -1.38 11.68
CA ALA A 91 -4.44 -0.42 10.70
C ALA A 91 -5.67 -0.98 9.96
N TRP A 92 -5.62 -2.24 9.53
CA TRP A 92 -6.73 -2.90 8.88
C TRP A 92 -7.99 -2.94 9.77
N LYS A 93 -7.85 -3.43 11.00
CA LYS A 93 -8.96 -3.49 11.96
C LYS A 93 -9.49 -2.10 12.32
N LEU A 94 -8.61 -1.11 12.37
CA LEU A 94 -8.97 0.27 12.60
C LEU A 94 -9.87 0.80 11.47
N VAL A 95 -9.49 0.60 10.21
CA VAL A 95 -10.32 0.99 9.06
C VAL A 95 -11.68 0.29 9.10
N MET A 96 -11.70 -1.00 9.43
CA MET A 96 -12.97 -1.73 9.57
C MET A 96 -13.85 -1.15 10.68
N ARG A 97 -13.27 -0.68 11.76
CA ARG A 97 -13.98 0.01 12.83
C ARG A 97 -14.50 1.40 12.40
N GLU A 98 -13.68 2.17 11.69
CA GLU A 98 -13.95 3.58 11.40
C GLU A 98 -14.89 3.75 10.19
N SER A 99 -14.71 2.97 9.14
CA SER A 99 -15.41 3.17 7.86
C SER A 99 -15.93 1.90 7.21
N THR A 100 -15.60 0.72 7.74
CA THR A 100 -15.89 -0.57 7.13
C THR A 100 -15.34 -0.67 5.68
N GLY A 101 -14.17 -0.05 5.44
CA GLY A 101 -13.52 -0.03 4.12
C GLY A 101 -14.14 0.97 3.13
N ASN A 102 -15.03 1.85 3.57
CA ASN A 102 -15.63 2.87 2.71
C ASN A 102 -14.77 4.14 2.68
N PRO A 103 -14.09 4.48 1.55
CA PRO A 103 -13.30 5.68 1.45
C PRO A 103 -14.13 6.97 1.41
N LEU A 104 -15.42 6.87 1.06
CA LEU A 104 -16.33 8.01 1.01
C LEU A 104 -17.01 8.29 2.37
N ALA A 105 -16.64 7.56 3.42
CA ALA A 105 -17.18 7.80 4.75
C ALA A 105 -16.81 9.22 5.21
N HIS A 106 -17.83 9.98 5.60
CA HIS A 106 -17.70 11.32 6.16
C HIS A 106 -18.62 11.47 7.37
N ASN A 107 -18.04 11.87 8.50
CA ASN A 107 -18.78 12.18 9.71
C ASN A 107 -18.57 13.68 10.04
N ASP A 108 -19.63 14.47 9.95
CA ASP A 108 -19.65 15.91 10.20
C ASP A 108 -20.46 16.28 11.45
N ASN A 109 -20.58 15.37 12.40
CA ASN A 109 -21.38 15.56 13.59
C ASN A 109 -20.82 16.67 14.49
N ALA A 110 -21.45 17.83 14.42
CA ALA A 110 -21.06 19.00 15.22
C ALA A 110 -21.22 18.78 16.72
N ALA A 111 -22.15 17.92 17.16
CA ALA A 111 -22.40 17.65 18.59
C ALA A 111 -21.26 16.87 19.24
N THR A 112 -20.58 16.01 18.47
CA THR A 112 -19.41 15.23 18.92
C THR A 112 -18.07 15.87 18.56
N ALA A 113 -18.09 17.10 18.03
CA ALA A 113 -16.90 17.80 17.55
C ALA A 113 -16.17 17.02 16.43
N ASP A 114 -16.91 16.35 15.57
CA ASP A 114 -16.38 15.53 14.50
C ASP A 114 -16.46 16.24 13.15
N ASN A 115 -15.48 16.00 12.31
CA ASN A 115 -15.43 16.33 10.88
C ASN A 115 -14.38 15.41 10.24
N SER A 116 -14.73 14.13 10.13
CA SER A 116 -13.82 13.04 9.85
C SER A 116 -14.03 12.45 8.47
N TYR A 117 -12.94 12.15 7.75
CA TYR A 117 -12.96 11.77 6.35
C TYR A 117 -12.26 10.44 6.09
N GLY A 118 -12.87 9.65 5.20
CA GLY A 118 -12.27 8.52 4.51
C GLY A 118 -12.07 7.28 5.35
N LEU A 119 -11.21 6.38 4.87
CA LEU A 119 -10.98 5.06 5.44
C LEU A 119 -10.68 5.09 6.95
N PHE A 120 -9.78 5.96 7.37
CA PHE A 120 -9.32 6.09 8.75
C PHE A 120 -10.11 7.13 9.56
N GLN A 121 -11.16 7.72 9.01
CA GLN A 121 -11.92 8.80 9.66
C GLN A 121 -10.98 9.86 10.26
N ILE A 122 -10.15 10.45 9.39
CA ILE A 122 -9.20 11.47 9.80
C ILE A 122 -9.96 12.76 10.15
N ASN A 123 -9.97 13.16 11.42
CA ASN A 123 -10.68 14.34 11.88
C ASN A 123 -10.01 15.63 11.41
N MET A 124 -10.76 16.48 10.73
CA MET A 124 -10.32 17.74 10.13
C MET A 124 -10.97 18.98 10.75
N ARG A 125 -11.43 18.89 12.01
CA ARG A 125 -12.12 19.98 12.68
C ARG A 125 -11.16 21.03 13.21
N GLY A 126 -11.56 22.31 13.03
CA GLY A 126 -10.90 23.46 13.65
C GLY A 126 -9.42 23.56 13.39
N TYR A 127 -8.63 23.95 14.38
CA TYR A 127 -7.17 24.09 14.29
C TYR A 127 -6.46 22.80 13.87
N LEU A 128 -6.96 21.64 14.34
CA LEU A 128 -6.41 20.35 13.96
C LEU A 128 -6.50 20.11 12.44
N GLY A 129 -7.64 20.45 11.85
CA GLY A 129 -7.83 20.35 10.39
C GLY A 129 -6.93 21.31 9.64
N THR A 130 -6.77 22.55 10.10
CA THR A 130 -5.84 23.51 9.50
C THR A 130 -4.41 22.99 9.54
N ALA A 131 -3.93 22.54 10.69
CA ALA A 131 -2.59 22.00 10.84
C ALA A 131 -2.33 20.78 9.94
N ARG A 132 -3.34 19.91 9.78
CA ARG A 132 -3.25 18.75 8.88
C ARG A 132 -3.24 19.14 7.40
N ARG A 133 -4.05 20.13 6.99
CA ARG A 133 -3.99 20.64 5.61
C ARG A 133 -2.59 21.17 5.30
N ASP A 134 -2.01 21.95 6.18
CA ASP A 134 -0.67 22.49 6.00
C ASP A 134 0.38 21.37 5.98
N GLN A 135 0.29 20.42 6.90
CA GLN A 135 1.23 19.29 7.00
C GLN A 135 1.25 18.40 5.75
N PHE A 136 0.06 18.13 5.18
CA PHE A 136 -0.12 17.20 4.06
C PHE A 136 -0.34 17.91 2.73
N ASN A 137 -0.23 19.24 2.70
CA ASN A 137 -0.46 20.07 1.52
C ASN A 137 -1.82 19.79 0.86
N LEU A 138 -2.88 19.75 1.67
CA LEU A 138 -4.24 19.52 1.20
C LEU A 138 -4.92 20.84 0.86
N GLU A 139 -5.45 20.96 -0.35
CA GLU A 139 -6.26 22.11 -0.78
C GLU A 139 -7.65 22.10 -0.13
N SER A 140 -8.18 20.90 0.13
CA SER A 140 -9.47 20.72 0.80
C SER A 140 -9.48 19.44 1.63
N ASN A 141 -10.39 19.39 2.64
CA ASN A 141 -10.57 18.19 3.45
C ASN A 141 -11.08 16.99 2.62
N SER A 142 -11.86 17.25 1.55
CA SER A 142 -12.43 16.21 0.68
C SER A 142 -11.39 15.38 -0.07
N GLN A 143 -10.16 15.87 -0.19
CA GLN A 143 -9.07 15.06 -0.77
C GLN A 143 -8.77 13.80 0.07
N LEU A 144 -9.12 13.82 1.37
CA LEU A 144 -9.02 12.64 2.22
C LEU A 144 -10.09 11.57 1.95
N LEU A 145 -10.98 11.78 0.97
CA LEU A 145 -11.86 10.74 0.43
C LEU A 145 -11.15 9.87 -0.62
N ASP A 146 -9.97 10.28 -1.09
CA ASP A 146 -9.08 9.41 -1.85
C ASP A 146 -8.49 8.34 -0.92
N PRO A 147 -8.71 7.03 -1.19
CA PRO A 147 -8.28 5.96 -0.28
C PRO A 147 -6.76 5.87 -0.13
N VAL A 148 -6.01 6.16 -1.17
CA VAL A 148 -4.54 6.12 -1.14
C VAL A 148 -4.00 7.26 -0.28
N LEU A 149 -4.47 8.49 -0.53
CA LEU A 149 -4.06 9.67 0.23
C LEU A 149 -4.46 9.55 1.70
N ASN A 150 -5.66 9.02 1.98
CA ASN A 150 -6.13 8.77 3.34
C ASN A 150 -5.23 7.78 4.09
N ALA A 151 -4.92 6.64 3.47
CA ALA A 151 -4.05 5.63 4.05
C ALA A 151 -2.60 6.15 4.26
N GLN A 152 -2.05 6.91 3.31
CA GLN A 152 -0.74 7.55 3.44
C GLN A 152 -0.71 8.58 4.58
N THR A 153 -1.76 9.40 4.68
CA THR A 153 -1.93 10.36 5.79
C THR A 153 -1.98 9.63 7.13
N ALA A 154 -2.76 8.56 7.23
CA ALA A 154 -2.85 7.75 8.45
C ALA A 154 -1.50 7.09 8.80
N PHE A 155 -0.73 6.64 7.80
CA PHE A 155 0.60 6.08 8.01
C PHE A 155 1.54 7.10 8.68
N VAL A 156 1.53 8.34 8.22
CA VAL A 156 2.31 9.43 8.83
C VAL A 156 1.79 9.77 10.22
N LEU A 157 0.48 9.96 10.39
CA LEU A 157 -0.15 10.30 11.67
C LEU A 157 0.06 9.23 12.76
N SER A 158 0.16 7.95 12.34
CA SER A 158 0.48 6.83 13.23
C SER A 158 1.98 6.67 13.50
N SER A 159 2.81 7.66 13.14
CA SER A 159 4.28 7.54 13.22
C SER A 159 4.79 6.27 12.51
N ARG A 160 4.27 6.02 11.31
CA ARG A 160 4.53 4.82 10.49
C ARG A 160 4.09 3.52 11.18
N GLY A 161 2.89 3.54 11.76
CA GLY A 161 2.29 2.40 12.43
C GLY A 161 2.82 2.12 13.84
N ARG A 162 3.60 3.01 14.43
CA ARG A 162 4.12 2.84 15.79
C ARG A 162 3.20 3.36 16.89
N ASP A 163 2.31 4.30 16.55
CA ASP A 163 1.40 4.94 17.49
C ASP A 163 0.04 5.23 16.83
N PHE A 164 -1.00 4.63 17.36
CA PHE A 164 -2.37 4.86 16.94
C PHE A 164 -3.16 5.69 17.96
N GLY A 165 -2.48 6.49 18.78
CA GLY A 165 -3.07 7.36 19.79
C GLY A 165 -4.10 8.34 19.23
N ALA A 166 -3.94 8.81 17.99
CA ALA A 166 -4.90 9.67 17.29
C ALA A 166 -6.29 9.03 17.15
N TRP A 167 -6.37 7.71 17.25
CA TRP A 167 -7.62 6.93 17.21
C TRP A 167 -8.00 6.31 18.56
N GLY A 168 -7.43 6.84 19.66
CA GLY A 168 -7.71 6.38 21.01
C GLY A 168 -7.11 5.03 21.38
N LEU A 169 -6.17 4.51 20.59
CA LEU A 169 -5.56 3.21 20.87
C LEU A 169 -4.31 3.31 21.76
N GLY A 170 -3.76 4.53 21.95
CA GLY A 170 -2.57 4.79 22.77
C GLY A 170 -1.29 4.13 22.27
N PRO A 171 -0.13 4.46 22.89
CA PRO A 171 1.18 3.95 22.45
C PRO A 171 1.36 2.43 22.65
N ASN A 172 0.49 1.80 23.42
CA ASN A 172 0.48 0.36 23.68
C ASN A 172 -0.69 -0.37 23.02
N ALA A 173 -1.25 0.17 21.95
CA ALA A 173 -2.40 -0.40 21.21
C ALA A 173 -2.22 -1.89 20.82
N TYR A 174 -1.01 -2.38 20.84
CA TYR A 174 -0.68 -3.77 20.52
C TYR A 174 -0.81 -4.73 21.72
N ARG A 175 -1.01 -4.23 22.93
CA ARG A 175 -0.81 -5.07 24.10
C ARG A 175 -2.04 -5.30 24.96
N THR A 176 -2.78 -4.32 25.31
CA THR A 176 -4.04 -4.45 26.07
C THR A 176 -4.59 -3.07 26.39
N GLY A 177 -5.88 -2.91 26.41
CA GLY A 177 -6.58 -1.68 26.81
C GLY A 177 -7.92 -1.58 26.13
N ALA A 178 -8.83 -0.81 26.70
CA ALA A 178 -10.18 -0.64 26.21
C ALA A 178 -10.25 -0.26 24.70
N GLY A 179 -9.28 0.51 24.22
CA GLY A 179 -9.18 0.86 22.81
C GLY A 179 -8.89 -0.34 21.89
N TYR A 180 -7.98 -1.23 22.32
CA TYR A 180 -7.66 -2.43 21.54
C TYR A 180 -8.81 -3.44 21.52
N ASP A 181 -9.54 -3.57 22.62
CA ASP A 181 -10.70 -4.45 22.70
C ASP A 181 -11.78 -4.10 21.67
N THR A 182 -11.89 -2.82 21.30
CA THR A 182 -12.81 -2.39 20.23
C THR A 182 -12.45 -2.96 18.85
N LEU A 183 -11.19 -3.36 18.64
CA LEU A 183 -10.72 -3.96 17.39
C LEU A 183 -10.87 -5.48 17.35
N ARG A 184 -11.11 -6.15 18.50
CA ARG A 184 -11.14 -7.63 18.58
C ARG A 184 -12.20 -8.26 17.69
N LYS A 185 -13.36 -7.62 17.56
CA LYS A 185 -14.45 -8.12 16.71
C LYS A 185 -14.06 -8.29 15.23
N TRP A 186 -13.00 -7.64 14.80
CA TRP A 186 -12.52 -7.69 13.43
C TRP A 186 -11.31 -8.63 13.24
N SER A 187 -10.96 -9.40 14.29
CA SER A 187 -9.75 -10.23 14.25
C SER A 187 -9.89 -11.44 13.34
N ASP A 188 -11.08 -12.02 13.29
CA ASP A 188 -11.35 -13.22 12.50
C ASP A 188 -11.54 -12.88 11.01
N ASP A 189 -11.92 -11.64 10.69
CA ASP A 189 -12.11 -11.15 9.32
C ASP A 189 -10.81 -10.66 8.67
N TYR A 190 -9.72 -10.52 9.45
CA TYR A 190 -8.45 -10.01 8.93
C TYR A 190 -7.79 -11.04 8.00
N PRO A 191 -7.61 -10.72 6.70
CA PRO A 191 -7.12 -11.68 5.71
C PRO A 191 -5.62 -12.00 5.83
N GLY A 192 -4.90 -11.34 6.73
CA GLY A 192 -3.45 -11.40 6.80
C GLY A 192 -2.76 -10.29 6.01
N GLU A 193 -1.45 -10.15 6.24
CA GLU A 193 -0.61 -9.24 5.45
C GLU A 193 -0.25 -9.91 4.12
N PRO A 194 -0.52 -9.28 2.98
CA PRO A 194 -0.22 -9.87 1.68
C PRO A 194 1.28 -9.89 1.41
N THR A 195 1.76 -10.95 0.76
CA THR A 195 3.11 -10.99 0.23
C THR A 195 3.17 -10.19 -1.06
N LEU A 196 3.62 -8.95 -0.99
CA LEU A 196 3.86 -8.13 -2.17
C LEU A 196 5.12 -8.65 -2.89
N THR A 197 4.95 -9.40 -3.96
CA THR A 197 6.06 -9.87 -4.79
C THR A 197 6.73 -8.66 -5.44
N ARG A 198 7.87 -8.24 -4.87
CA ARG A 198 8.72 -7.23 -5.50
C ARG A 198 9.30 -7.85 -6.76
N LYS A 199 8.83 -7.43 -7.93
CA LYS A 199 9.51 -7.75 -9.19
C LYS A 199 10.88 -7.06 -9.12
N THR A 200 11.94 -7.83 -8.83
CA THR A 200 13.32 -7.37 -9.03
C THR A 200 13.48 -7.06 -10.51
N ARG A 201 13.72 -5.80 -10.81
CA ARG A 201 14.14 -5.34 -12.15
C ARG A 201 15.62 -5.63 -12.33
#